data_5ba99d177eb0d8358a304bbd07c0fcd7
#
_entry.id   5ba99d177eb0d8358a304bbd07c0fcd7
#
_cell.length_a   1.000
_cell.length_b   1.000
_cell.length_c   1.000
_cell.angle_alpha   90.00
_cell.angle_beta   90.00
_cell.angle_gamma   90.00
#
_symmetry.space_group_name_H-M   'P 1'
#
loop_
_entity.id
_entity.type
_entity.pdbx_description
1 polymer ?
#
loop_
_entity_poly.entity_id
_entity_poly.type
_entity_poly.pdbx_seq_one_letter_code
_entity_poly.pdbx_strand_id
1 'polypeptide(L)'
;KLMLNRFEGYRIEVTNDEGVMCTGSFCIDNLEQLTSYAPEFKGAPKFSSVFIQLDGVYENTDWDKEFKASQEVGIDTWIIQYAEGFNDRAEEKTSFYVPTKLPWVTKQYDIMNRMFEAAKQNGMKLIVGLYPGDYSKKDTASPEQYDFLVERNKQVFDELFALWGNHPCLDGWYITEEFHDGSYPVGWQQEPSLSMLANYLQTVAAYIKSKSPKEVCIAPALWRGMPADLCGEWFGKIFAQTPDIDVLYLQDIGGRCLVDFDVDLPNWFAEIKKACDANGVIFGVDIESFKECWCPKITMRTKPWSELEEQLRVAGMFTDHITNFSWATFKPGTDTYEGYKRYIEGK
;
A
#
# COMPACT_ATOMS: atom_id res chain seq x y z
N LYS A 1 13.06 0.38 -34.73
CA LYS A 1 11.76 0.84 -34.19
C LYS A 1 10.99 -0.37 -33.76
N LEU A 2 10.79 -0.59 -32.44
CA LEU A 2 9.91 -1.63 -31.94
C LEU A 2 8.46 -1.21 -32.24
N MET A 3 7.70 -2.11 -32.82
CA MET A 3 6.24 -1.95 -32.96
C MET A 3 5.62 -2.66 -31.75
N LEU A 4 5.09 -1.88 -30.83
CA LEU A 4 4.50 -2.40 -29.60
C LEU A 4 2.98 -2.38 -29.74
N ASN A 5 2.30 -3.35 -29.14
CA ASN A 5 0.86 -3.48 -29.15
C ASN A 5 0.31 -2.93 -27.82
N ARG A 6 -0.71 -2.08 -27.92
CA ARG A 6 -1.39 -1.49 -26.76
C ARG A 6 -1.96 -2.52 -25.78
N PHE A 7 -2.37 -3.68 -26.26
CA PHE A 7 -3.01 -4.72 -25.45
C PHE A 7 -2.03 -5.73 -24.83
N GLU A 8 -0.73 -5.47 -24.95
CA GLU A 8 0.33 -6.33 -24.41
C GLU A 8 1.11 -5.55 -23.34
N GLY A 9 1.41 -6.22 -22.24
CA GLY A 9 2.39 -5.74 -21.28
C GLY A 9 3.80 -6.02 -21.76
N TYR A 10 4.71 -5.11 -21.47
CA TYR A 10 6.12 -5.22 -21.81
C TYR A 10 6.98 -5.17 -20.56
N ARG A 11 7.97 -6.04 -20.51
CA ARG A 11 8.98 -6.04 -19.46
C ARG A 11 10.34 -5.70 -20.05
N ILE A 12 11.00 -4.71 -19.45
CA ILE A 12 12.37 -4.36 -19.76
C ILE A 12 13.26 -4.86 -18.64
N GLU A 13 14.31 -5.58 -19.02
CA GLU A 13 15.38 -5.96 -18.09
C GLU A 13 16.66 -5.29 -18.57
N VAL A 14 17.27 -4.53 -17.66
CA VAL A 14 18.62 -3.98 -17.85
C VAL A 14 19.58 -4.89 -17.13
N THR A 15 20.51 -5.46 -17.87
CA THR A 15 21.52 -6.39 -17.35
C THR A 15 22.92 -5.85 -17.55
N ASN A 16 23.82 -6.17 -16.65
CA ASN A 16 25.26 -6.02 -16.79
C ASN A 16 25.93 -7.40 -16.65
N ASP A 17 27.25 -7.43 -16.60
CA ASP A 17 28.04 -8.68 -16.45
C ASP A 17 27.79 -9.39 -15.12
N GLU A 18 27.18 -8.72 -14.14
CA GLU A 18 26.83 -9.26 -12.81
C GLU A 18 25.40 -9.78 -12.73
N GLY A 19 24.57 -9.57 -13.76
CA GLY A 19 23.18 -10.01 -13.85
C GLY A 19 22.18 -8.87 -14.04
N VAL A 20 20.89 -9.13 -13.73
CA VAL A 20 19.80 -8.16 -13.88
C VAL A 20 19.96 -7.04 -12.87
N MET A 21 20.12 -5.81 -13.36
CA MET A 21 20.25 -4.60 -12.54
C MET A 21 18.93 -3.91 -12.26
N CYS A 22 18.01 -3.95 -13.23
CA CYS A 22 16.72 -3.30 -13.15
C CYS A 22 15.70 -4.05 -13.99
N THR A 23 14.47 -4.13 -13.48
CA THR A 23 13.33 -4.60 -14.27
C THR A 23 12.24 -3.55 -14.22
N GLY A 24 11.59 -3.28 -15.35
CA GLY A 24 10.43 -2.40 -15.43
C GLY A 24 9.39 -3.01 -16.35
N SER A 25 8.13 -2.84 -15.99
CA SER A 25 7.01 -3.16 -16.85
C SER A 25 6.37 -1.87 -17.33
N PHE A 26 5.86 -1.86 -18.54
CA PHE A 26 5.12 -0.75 -19.09
C PHE A 26 4.09 -1.24 -20.10
N CYS A 27 3.05 -0.46 -20.31
CA CYS A 27 2.16 -0.61 -21.46
C CYS A 27 2.23 0.64 -22.32
N ILE A 28 1.82 0.49 -23.57
CA ILE A 28 1.64 1.65 -24.46
C ILE A 28 0.19 2.04 -24.43
N ASP A 29 -0.05 3.26 -24.02
CA ASP A 29 -1.37 3.87 -24.08
C ASP A 29 -1.46 4.85 -25.25
N ASN A 30 -2.65 5.34 -25.53
CA ASN A 30 -2.86 6.37 -26.54
C ASN A 30 -2.29 7.69 -26.03
N LEU A 31 -1.31 8.26 -26.76
CA LEU A 31 -0.68 9.53 -26.43
C LEU A 31 -1.67 10.69 -26.31
N GLU A 32 -2.80 10.64 -27.04
CA GLU A 32 -3.86 11.65 -26.94
C GLU A 32 -4.59 11.57 -25.58
N GLN A 33 -4.72 10.40 -25.00
CA GLN A 33 -5.25 10.24 -23.64
C GLN A 33 -4.27 10.77 -22.59
N LEU A 34 -2.98 10.48 -22.76
CA LEU A 34 -1.92 10.98 -21.85
C LEU A 34 -1.86 12.50 -21.81
N THR A 35 -2.18 13.19 -22.90
CA THR A 35 -2.13 14.66 -22.99
C THR A 35 -3.43 15.37 -22.62
N SER A 36 -4.55 14.64 -22.51
CA SER A 36 -5.89 15.21 -22.28
C SER A 36 -6.19 15.52 -20.81
N TYR A 37 -5.42 14.97 -19.89
CA TYR A 37 -5.64 15.17 -18.46
C TYR A 37 -4.81 16.35 -17.95
N ALA A 38 -5.42 17.56 -17.98
CA ALA A 38 -4.84 18.74 -17.35
C ALA A 38 -5.24 18.77 -15.87
N PRO A 39 -4.28 18.71 -14.95
CA PRO A 39 -4.56 18.71 -13.53
C PRO A 39 -5.17 20.03 -13.05
N GLU A 40 -6.35 20.00 -12.45
CA GLU A 40 -6.87 21.13 -11.69
C GLU A 40 -6.44 21.00 -10.22
N PHE A 41 -5.58 21.92 -9.81
CA PHE A 41 -5.07 21.97 -8.45
C PHE A 41 -6.08 22.63 -7.49
N LYS A 42 -6.64 21.88 -6.56
CA LYS A 42 -7.65 22.39 -5.62
C LYS A 42 -7.09 22.78 -4.25
N GLY A 43 -5.86 23.19 -4.16
CA GLY A 43 -5.21 23.60 -2.91
C GLY A 43 -3.91 22.84 -2.64
N ALA A 44 -3.32 23.03 -1.46
CA ALA A 44 -2.12 22.33 -1.04
C ALA A 44 -2.50 20.95 -0.44
N PRO A 45 -2.32 19.83 -1.15
CA PRO A 45 -2.64 18.51 -0.62
C PRO A 45 -1.74 18.15 0.56
N LYS A 46 -2.24 17.29 1.45
CA LYS A 46 -1.53 16.87 2.66
C LYS A 46 -1.65 15.36 2.84
N PHE A 47 -0.68 14.80 3.52
CA PHE A 47 -0.79 13.42 3.98
C PHE A 47 -1.85 13.31 5.07
N SER A 48 -2.78 12.38 4.92
CA SER A 48 -3.78 12.02 5.92
C SER A 48 -3.27 10.95 6.88
N SER A 49 -2.32 10.13 6.41
CA SER A 49 -1.76 9.00 7.17
C SER A 49 -0.36 8.65 6.72
N VAL A 50 0.27 7.73 7.45
CA VAL A 50 1.59 7.19 7.10
C VAL A 50 1.65 5.70 7.39
N PHE A 51 2.26 4.93 6.49
CA PHE A 51 2.57 3.52 6.71
C PHE A 51 3.79 3.34 7.60
N ILE A 52 3.76 2.26 8.38
CA ILE A 52 4.94 1.70 9.04
C ILE A 52 5.01 0.19 8.80
N GLN A 53 6.16 -0.26 8.34
CA GLN A 53 6.49 -1.67 8.24
C GLN A 53 7.28 -2.06 9.50
N LEU A 54 6.66 -2.86 10.36
CA LEU A 54 7.28 -3.28 11.60
C LEU A 54 8.32 -4.39 11.36
N ASP A 55 9.38 -4.32 12.14
CA ASP A 55 10.36 -5.40 12.34
C ASP A 55 10.94 -5.34 13.76
N GLY A 56 11.84 -6.26 14.10
CA GLY A 56 12.44 -6.33 15.45
C GLY A 56 13.27 -5.10 15.86
N VAL A 57 13.66 -4.23 14.92
CA VAL A 57 14.42 -3.01 15.26
C VAL A 57 13.58 -2.01 16.04
N TYR A 58 12.25 -2.10 15.94
CA TYR A 58 11.30 -1.24 16.64
C TYR A 58 11.01 -1.66 18.09
N GLU A 59 11.60 -2.76 18.59
CA GLU A 59 11.35 -3.28 19.95
C GLU A 59 11.54 -2.23 21.04
N ASN A 60 12.54 -1.35 20.88
CA ASN A 60 12.87 -0.32 21.86
C ASN A 60 12.51 1.11 21.41
N THR A 61 11.64 1.26 20.43
CA THR A 61 11.22 2.56 19.92
C THR A 61 10.43 3.34 20.96
N ASP A 62 10.73 4.62 21.07
CA ASP A 62 9.94 5.60 21.83
C ASP A 62 8.76 6.09 20.97
N TRP A 63 7.65 5.38 21.04
CA TRP A 63 6.45 5.67 20.25
C TRP A 63 5.83 7.02 20.58
N ASP A 64 5.96 7.52 21.82
CA ASP A 64 5.49 8.85 22.20
C ASP A 64 6.22 9.93 21.39
N LYS A 65 7.54 9.80 21.25
CA LYS A 65 8.36 10.71 20.44
C LYS A 65 8.00 10.62 18.94
N GLU A 66 7.84 9.41 18.41
CA GLU A 66 7.52 9.22 16.99
C GLU A 66 6.13 9.78 16.64
N PHE A 67 5.13 9.57 17.48
CA PHE A 67 3.78 10.11 17.27
C PHE A 67 3.74 11.63 17.39
N LYS A 68 4.45 12.23 18.33
CA LYS A 68 4.59 13.68 18.41
C LYS A 68 5.22 14.29 17.16
N ALA A 69 6.28 13.64 16.64
CA ALA A 69 6.89 14.07 15.39
C ALA A 69 5.93 13.95 14.19
N SER A 70 5.11 12.91 14.15
CA SER A 70 4.06 12.74 13.13
C SER A 70 3.01 13.87 13.22
N GLN A 71 2.58 14.20 14.42
CA GLN A 71 1.61 15.28 14.66
C GLN A 71 2.16 16.67 14.32
N GLU A 72 3.46 16.91 14.50
CA GLU A 72 4.10 18.17 14.09
C GLU A 72 3.93 18.47 12.60
N VAL A 73 3.74 17.43 11.78
CA VAL A 73 3.49 17.54 10.35
C VAL A 73 2.02 17.23 9.98
N GLY A 74 1.12 17.24 10.97
CA GLY A 74 -0.32 17.12 10.76
C GLY A 74 -0.82 15.72 10.44
N ILE A 75 -0.02 14.68 10.71
CA ILE A 75 -0.39 13.27 10.49
C ILE A 75 -0.76 12.66 11.84
N ASP A 76 -2.01 12.26 12.01
CA ASP A 76 -2.55 11.66 13.23
C ASP A 76 -2.96 10.19 13.08
N THR A 77 -2.84 9.63 11.89
CA THR A 77 -3.22 8.26 11.57
C THR A 77 -2.03 7.47 11.04
N TRP A 78 -1.77 6.31 11.63
CA TRP A 78 -0.73 5.39 11.16
C TRP A 78 -1.33 4.09 10.70
N ILE A 79 -0.81 3.56 9.57
CA ILE A 79 -1.18 2.27 9.03
C ILE A 79 -0.05 1.29 9.32
N ILE A 80 -0.28 0.36 10.22
CA ILE A 80 0.63 -0.74 10.50
C ILE A 80 0.49 -1.73 9.36
N GLN A 81 1.56 -1.92 8.58
CA GLN A 81 1.47 -2.72 7.35
C GLN A 81 1.16 -4.19 7.64
N TYR A 82 1.79 -4.76 8.68
CA TYR A 82 1.58 -6.17 9.06
C TYR A 82 1.61 -6.31 10.58
N ALA A 83 0.73 -7.14 11.12
CA ALA A 83 0.79 -7.57 12.52
C ALA A 83 1.83 -8.68 12.76
N GLU A 84 2.26 -9.36 11.69
CA GLU A 84 3.26 -10.42 11.69
C GLU A 84 4.42 -10.11 10.76
N GLY A 85 5.58 -10.73 10.97
CA GLY A 85 6.77 -10.50 10.15
C GLY A 85 6.63 -11.07 8.75
N PHE A 86 7.05 -10.27 7.79
CA PHE A 86 7.00 -10.52 6.34
C PHE A 86 8.04 -11.54 5.85
N ASN A 87 8.48 -12.49 6.61
CA ASN A 87 9.53 -13.40 6.16
C ASN A 87 9.06 -14.86 6.12
N ASP A 88 8.33 -15.22 5.06
CA ASP A 88 7.85 -16.58 4.84
C ASP A 88 8.97 -17.63 4.67
N ARG A 89 10.20 -17.17 4.34
CA ARG A 89 11.37 -18.03 4.19
C ARG A 89 12.16 -18.18 5.48
N ALA A 90 11.87 -17.37 6.51
CA ALA A 90 12.53 -17.51 7.80
C ALA A 90 11.95 -18.72 8.55
N GLU A 91 12.86 -19.47 9.22
CA GLU A 91 12.45 -20.48 10.18
C GLU A 91 11.70 -19.84 11.36
N GLU A 92 12.00 -18.60 11.68
CA GLU A 92 11.38 -17.78 12.70
C GLU A 92 10.16 -17.02 12.14
N LYS A 93 8.97 -17.38 12.59
CA LYS A 93 7.73 -16.65 12.31
C LYS A 93 7.48 -15.67 13.45
N THR A 94 7.39 -14.40 13.14
CA THR A 94 7.38 -13.31 14.12
C THR A 94 6.00 -12.67 14.21
N SER A 95 5.54 -12.37 15.44
CA SER A 95 4.41 -11.49 15.72
C SER A 95 4.93 -10.18 16.34
N PHE A 96 4.31 -9.05 16.02
CA PHE A 96 4.63 -7.74 16.59
C PHE A 96 3.68 -7.34 17.73
N TYR A 97 2.90 -8.28 18.24
CA TYR A 97 1.98 -8.11 19.38
C TYR A 97 2.07 -9.29 20.34
N VAL A 98 1.67 -9.07 21.59
CA VAL A 98 1.62 -10.07 22.65
C VAL A 98 0.32 -9.93 23.46
N PRO A 99 -0.23 -11.05 23.98
CA PRO A 99 0.15 -12.41 23.66
C PRO A 99 -0.43 -12.87 22.33
N THR A 100 0.25 -13.75 21.61
CA THR A 100 -0.35 -14.51 20.52
C THR A 100 -0.36 -16.00 20.87
N LYS A 101 -1.39 -16.70 20.40
CA LYS A 101 -1.56 -18.15 20.50
C LYS A 101 -1.50 -18.82 19.14
N LEU A 102 -1.17 -18.09 18.10
CA LEU A 102 -1.09 -18.61 16.74
C LEU A 102 0.00 -19.68 16.66
N PRO A 103 -0.35 -20.91 16.23
CA PRO A 103 0.54 -22.07 16.37
C PRO A 103 1.80 -22.01 15.50
N TRP A 104 1.84 -21.11 14.53
CA TRP A 104 3.02 -20.92 13.65
C TRP A 104 3.98 -19.85 14.16
N VAL A 105 3.58 -19.00 15.11
CA VAL A 105 4.44 -17.93 15.64
C VAL A 105 5.44 -18.52 16.61
N THR A 106 6.73 -18.27 16.33
CA THR A 106 7.85 -18.75 17.16
C THR A 106 8.51 -17.63 17.96
N LYS A 107 8.28 -16.36 17.56
CA LYS A 107 8.84 -15.20 18.24
C LYS A 107 7.78 -14.08 18.34
N GLN A 108 7.76 -13.42 19.48
CA GLN A 108 6.81 -12.33 19.74
C GLN A 108 7.55 -11.08 20.21
N TYR A 109 7.14 -9.93 19.71
CA TYR A 109 7.60 -8.61 20.15
C TYR A 109 6.44 -7.79 20.70
N ASP A 110 6.66 -7.08 21.79
CA ASP A 110 5.68 -6.18 22.41
C ASP A 110 5.67 -4.79 21.76
N ILE A 111 5.65 -4.75 20.43
CA ILE A 111 5.71 -3.49 19.67
C ILE A 111 4.34 -2.84 19.58
N MET A 112 3.35 -3.56 19.07
CA MET A 112 2.01 -3.01 18.83
C MET A 112 1.28 -2.65 20.13
N ASN A 113 1.45 -3.43 21.21
CA ASN A 113 0.86 -3.09 22.50
C ASN A 113 1.37 -1.71 22.98
N ARG A 114 2.68 -1.48 22.87
CA ARG A 114 3.28 -0.18 23.20
C ARG A 114 2.85 0.94 22.25
N MET A 115 2.66 0.63 20.95
CA MET A 115 2.08 1.60 20.00
C MET A 115 0.67 2.00 20.39
N PHE A 116 -0.20 1.06 20.75
CA PHE A 116 -1.57 1.35 21.15
C PHE A 116 -1.64 2.19 22.45
N GLU A 117 -0.77 1.90 23.42
CA GLU A 117 -0.67 2.69 24.65
C GLU A 117 -0.21 4.13 24.37
N ALA A 118 0.85 4.30 23.56
CA ALA A 118 1.32 5.62 23.17
C ALA A 118 0.32 6.36 22.28
N ALA A 119 -0.35 5.67 21.35
CA ALA A 119 -1.39 6.24 20.52
C ALA A 119 -2.54 6.82 21.36
N LYS A 120 -2.98 6.09 22.41
CA LYS A 120 -4.01 6.56 23.32
C LYS A 120 -3.58 7.84 24.06
N GLN A 121 -2.33 7.91 24.49
CA GLN A 121 -1.79 9.08 25.20
C GLN A 121 -1.70 10.31 24.30
N ASN A 122 -1.42 10.12 23.01
CA ASN A 122 -1.25 11.18 22.02
C ASN A 122 -2.49 11.45 21.15
N GLY A 123 -3.59 10.71 21.33
CA GLY A 123 -4.79 10.85 20.50
C GLY A 123 -4.59 10.44 19.05
N MET A 124 -3.65 9.51 18.80
CA MET A 124 -3.39 8.97 17.46
C MET A 124 -4.39 7.90 17.08
N LYS A 125 -4.51 7.64 15.79
CA LYS A 125 -5.33 6.59 15.21
C LYS A 125 -4.45 5.53 14.55
N LEU A 126 -4.88 4.29 14.62
CA LEU A 126 -4.15 3.14 14.07
C LEU A 126 -5.07 2.32 13.17
N ILE A 127 -4.65 2.11 11.93
CA ILE A 127 -5.20 1.11 11.03
C ILE A 127 -4.27 -0.10 11.07
N VAL A 128 -4.83 -1.29 11.24
CA VAL A 128 -4.02 -2.48 11.53
C VAL A 128 -4.05 -3.45 10.37
N GLY A 129 -2.88 -3.71 9.79
CA GLY A 129 -2.67 -4.75 8.79
C GLY A 129 -2.67 -6.14 9.41
N LEU A 130 -3.28 -7.06 8.70
CA LEU A 130 -3.46 -8.44 9.12
C LEU A 130 -2.23 -9.32 8.78
N TYR A 131 -2.49 -10.54 8.33
CA TYR A 131 -1.46 -11.50 7.95
C TYR A 131 -0.79 -11.08 6.62
N PRO A 132 0.55 -10.96 6.56
CA PRO A 132 1.23 -10.70 5.31
C PRO A 132 1.11 -11.91 4.38
N GLY A 133 0.67 -11.71 3.15
CA GLY A 133 0.57 -12.78 2.17
C GLY A 133 1.90 -13.45 1.86
N ASP A 134 1.87 -14.64 1.23
CA ASP A 134 3.06 -15.33 0.73
C ASP A 134 3.49 -14.74 -0.62
N TYR A 135 4.37 -13.77 -0.58
CA TYR A 135 4.88 -13.09 -1.78
C TYR A 135 5.68 -13.97 -2.73
N SER A 136 6.10 -15.16 -2.31
CA SER A 136 6.84 -16.08 -3.19
C SER A 136 5.96 -16.75 -4.25
N LYS A 137 4.65 -16.64 -4.13
CA LYS A 137 3.65 -17.35 -4.96
C LYS A 137 2.65 -16.43 -5.66
N LYS A 138 2.86 -15.13 -5.65
CA LYS A 138 1.92 -14.11 -6.16
C LYS A 138 1.44 -14.34 -7.60
N ASP A 139 2.32 -14.79 -8.49
CA ASP A 139 1.97 -14.98 -9.89
C ASP A 139 1.25 -16.30 -10.18
N THR A 140 1.11 -17.17 -9.19
CA THR A 140 0.58 -18.53 -9.32
C THR A 140 -0.48 -18.88 -8.27
N ALA A 141 -1.25 -17.88 -7.85
CA ALA A 141 -2.29 -18.09 -6.85
C ALA A 141 -3.24 -19.24 -7.24
N SER A 142 -3.34 -20.23 -6.35
CA SER A 142 -4.28 -21.33 -6.48
C SER A 142 -5.44 -21.16 -5.50
N PRO A 143 -6.59 -21.85 -5.71
CA PRO A 143 -7.67 -21.86 -4.74
C PRO A 143 -7.18 -22.22 -3.33
N GLU A 144 -6.32 -23.23 -3.21
CA GLU A 144 -5.79 -23.71 -1.94
C GLU A 144 -4.94 -22.63 -1.24
N GLN A 145 -4.21 -21.83 -2.00
CA GLN A 145 -3.44 -20.71 -1.45
C GLN A 145 -4.36 -19.62 -0.90
N TYR A 146 -5.41 -19.26 -1.64
CA TYR A 146 -6.37 -18.26 -1.15
C TYR A 146 -7.16 -18.78 0.06
N ASP A 147 -7.55 -20.05 0.08
CA ASP A 147 -8.18 -20.65 1.26
C ASP A 147 -7.26 -20.59 2.49
N PHE A 148 -5.96 -20.86 2.29
CA PHE A 148 -4.95 -20.71 3.33
C PHE A 148 -4.84 -19.26 3.82
N LEU A 149 -4.79 -18.28 2.92
CA LEU A 149 -4.71 -16.86 3.28
C LEU A 149 -5.96 -16.36 3.99
N VAL A 150 -7.15 -16.80 3.56
CA VAL A 150 -8.42 -16.50 4.25
C VAL A 150 -8.37 -16.99 5.69
N GLU A 151 -7.96 -18.23 5.90
CA GLU A 151 -7.92 -18.82 7.25
C GLU A 151 -6.88 -18.10 8.14
N ARG A 152 -5.70 -17.79 7.60
CA ARG A 152 -4.67 -17.03 8.32
C ARG A 152 -5.15 -15.65 8.72
N ASN A 153 -5.75 -14.90 7.78
CA ASN A 153 -6.26 -13.57 8.06
C ASN A 153 -7.37 -13.59 9.12
N LYS A 154 -8.28 -14.59 9.10
CA LYS A 154 -9.31 -14.73 10.13
C LYS A 154 -8.72 -14.99 11.51
N GLN A 155 -7.73 -15.86 11.62
CA GLN A 155 -7.11 -16.19 12.90
C GLN A 155 -6.34 -15.00 13.48
N VAL A 156 -5.56 -14.29 12.65
CA VAL A 156 -4.85 -13.07 13.04
C VAL A 156 -5.86 -12.00 13.45
N PHE A 157 -6.89 -11.76 12.62
CA PHE A 157 -7.93 -10.78 12.95
C PHE A 157 -8.63 -11.08 14.29
N ASP A 158 -8.95 -12.35 14.57
CA ASP A 158 -9.63 -12.71 15.80
C ASP A 158 -8.80 -12.40 17.06
N GLU A 159 -7.49 -12.61 17.01
CA GLU A 159 -6.60 -12.23 18.11
C GLU A 159 -6.48 -10.70 18.24
N LEU A 160 -6.27 -9.99 17.13
CA LEU A 160 -6.15 -8.54 17.11
C LEU A 160 -7.47 -7.88 17.56
N PHE A 161 -8.61 -8.40 17.13
CA PHE A 161 -9.92 -7.92 17.53
C PHE A 161 -10.19 -8.18 19.02
N ALA A 162 -9.78 -9.31 19.56
CA ALA A 162 -9.87 -9.57 20.99
C ALA A 162 -9.01 -8.61 21.83
N LEU A 163 -7.85 -8.20 21.32
CA LEU A 163 -6.95 -7.26 21.99
C LEU A 163 -7.45 -5.81 21.85
N TRP A 164 -7.79 -5.39 20.64
CA TRP A 164 -8.00 -3.98 20.33
C TRP A 164 -9.29 -3.63 19.60
N GLY A 165 -10.20 -4.57 19.36
CA GLY A 165 -11.44 -4.32 18.61
C GLY A 165 -12.29 -3.18 19.15
N ASN A 166 -12.24 -2.94 20.46
CA ASN A 166 -12.92 -1.82 21.13
C ASN A 166 -11.96 -0.71 21.58
N HIS A 167 -10.69 -0.75 21.15
CA HIS A 167 -9.72 0.27 21.56
C HIS A 167 -10.02 1.61 20.86
N PRO A 168 -10.01 2.75 21.57
CA PRO A 168 -10.41 4.04 20.99
C PRO A 168 -9.51 4.53 19.85
N CYS A 169 -8.27 4.03 19.79
CA CYS A 169 -7.31 4.39 18.74
C CYS A 169 -7.41 3.49 17.50
N LEU A 170 -8.14 2.37 17.57
CA LEU A 170 -8.35 1.54 16.39
C LEU A 170 -9.28 2.28 15.42
N ASP A 171 -8.79 2.56 14.21
CA ASP A 171 -9.52 3.30 13.19
C ASP A 171 -9.97 2.42 12.01
N GLY A 172 -9.20 1.40 11.66
CA GLY A 172 -9.53 0.51 10.55
C GLY A 172 -8.70 -0.77 10.52
N TRP A 173 -8.98 -1.58 9.51
CA TRP A 173 -8.30 -2.83 9.23
C TRP A 173 -7.72 -2.82 7.81
N TYR A 174 -6.55 -3.37 7.63
CA TYR A 174 -5.88 -3.44 6.35
C TYR A 174 -5.66 -4.90 5.92
N ILE A 175 -6.23 -5.27 4.76
CA ILE A 175 -5.96 -6.56 4.11
C ILE A 175 -4.70 -6.37 3.27
N THR A 176 -3.66 -7.10 3.62
CA THR A 176 -2.29 -6.84 3.20
C THR A 176 -1.89 -7.42 1.86
N GLU A 177 -2.82 -7.96 1.08
CA GLU A 177 -2.52 -8.51 -0.25
C GLU A 177 -2.14 -7.41 -1.23
N GLU A 178 -0.89 -7.45 -1.71
CA GLU A 178 -0.36 -6.53 -2.72
C GLU A 178 -0.47 -7.12 -4.12
N PHE A 179 -1.66 -7.16 -4.70
CA PHE A 179 -1.80 -7.46 -6.12
C PHE A 179 -1.45 -6.26 -7.00
N HIS A 180 -1.18 -6.48 -8.28
CA HIS A 180 -0.72 -5.43 -9.18
C HIS A 180 -1.05 -5.73 -10.64
N ASP A 181 -0.99 -4.71 -11.50
CA ASP A 181 -1.24 -4.81 -12.93
C ASP A 181 0.00 -5.21 -13.76
N GLY A 182 1.16 -5.36 -13.13
CA GLY A 182 2.44 -5.63 -13.81
C GLY A 182 2.55 -7.02 -14.45
N SER A 183 1.66 -7.95 -14.13
CA SER A 183 1.59 -9.28 -14.75
C SER A 183 0.70 -9.34 -16.00
N TYR A 184 0.05 -8.21 -16.38
CA TYR A 184 -0.78 -8.17 -17.59
C TYR A 184 -0.02 -8.63 -18.84
N PRO A 185 -0.65 -9.43 -19.74
CA PRO A 185 -2.08 -9.82 -19.77
C PRO A 185 -2.40 -11.13 -19.04
N VAL A 186 -1.52 -11.64 -18.23
CA VAL A 186 -1.71 -12.88 -17.44
C VAL A 186 -1.88 -12.60 -15.94
N GLY A 187 -2.12 -13.64 -15.14
CA GLY A 187 -2.25 -13.52 -13.70
C GLY A 187 -3.62 -12.97 -13.29
N TRP A 188 -3.64 -12.02 -12.38
CA TRP A 188 -4.87 -11.52 -11.72
C TRP A 188 -5.85 -10.80 -12.65
N GLN A 189 -5.44 -10.42 -13.86
CA GLN A 189 -6.27 -9.71 -14.81
C GLN A 189 -7.23 -10.62 -15.57
N GLN A 190 -7.02 -11.93 -15.51
CA GLN A 190 -7.79 -12.93 -16.25
C GLN A 190 -8.51 -13.90 -15.31
N GLU A 191 -9.63 -14.45 -15.81
CA GLU A 191 -10.31 -15.56 -15.14
C GLU A 191 -9.48 -16.86 -15.26
N PRO A 192 -9.45 -17.70 -14.23
CA PRO A 192 -10.21 -17.57 -12.98
C PRO A 192 -9.51 -16.74 -11.89
N SER A 193 -8.31 -16.25 -12.10
CA SER A 193 -7.49 -15.57 -11.08
C SER A 193 -8.13 -14.28 -10.56
N LEU A 194 -8.83 -13.53 -11.43
CA LEU A 194 -9.56 -12.33 -11.04
C LEU A 194 -10.64 -12.67 -10.00
N SER A 195 -11.51 -13.63 -10.33
CA SER A 195 -12.59 -14.04 -9.41
C SER A 195 -12.06 -14.66 -8.12
N MET A 196 -10.94 -15.38 -8.16
CA MET A 196 -10.30 -15.92 -6.96
C MET A 196 -9.77 -14.81 -6.06
N LEU A 197 -9.10 -13.81 -6.61
CA LEU A 197 -8.63 -12.63 -5.87
C LEU A 197 -9.81 -11.88 -5.24
N ALA A 198 -10.84 -11.56 -6.02
CA ALA A 198 -12.00 -10.85 -5.53
C ALA A 198 -12.74 -11.64 -4.42
N ASN A 199 -12.89 -12.95 -4.57
CA ASN A 199 -13.48 -13.81 -3.56
C ASN A 199 -12.65 -13.85 -2.26
N TYR A 200 -11.34 -13.92 -2.36
CA TYR A 200 -10.43 -13.83 -1.21
C TYR A 200 -10.64 -12.50 -0.46
N LEU A 201 -10.52 -11.38 -1.15
CA LEU A 201 -10.67 -10.05 -0.55
C LEU A 201 -12.05 -9.90 0.10
N GLN A 202 -13.12 -10.27 -0.59
CA GLN A 202 -14.48 -10.19 -0.07
C GLN A 202 -14.70 -11.10 1.14
N THR A 203 -14.18 -12.33 1.11
CA THR A 203 -14.34 -13.26 2.23
C THR A 203 -13.69 -12.76 3.50
N VAL A 204 -12.50 -12.17 3.40
CA VAL A 204 -11.79 -11.56 4.54
C VAL A 204 -12.52 -10.31 5.00
N ALA A 205 -12.87 -9.40 4.08
CA ALA A 205 -13.56 -8.16 4.40
C ALA A 205 -14.92 -8.41 5.07
N ALA A 206 -15.74 -9.30 4.53
CA ALA A 206 -17.03 -9.69 5.13
C ALA A 206 -16.85 -10.29 6.54
N TYR A 207 -15.81 -11.09 6.74
CA TYR A 207 -15.52 -11.62 8.08
C TYR A 207 -15.18 -10.51 9.08
N ILE A 208 -14.35 -9.54 8.69
CA ILE A 208 -14.04 -8.37 9.50
C ILE A 208 -15.33 -7.59 9.81
N LYS A 209 -16.12 -7.24 8.77
CA LYS A 209 -17.37 -6.49 8.91
C LYS A 209 -18.42 -7.19 9.78
N SER A 210 -18.41 -8.52 9.83
CA SER A 210 -19.32 -9.28 10.71
C SER A 210 -19.08 -9.04 12.21
N LYS A 211 -17.89 -8.53 12.58
CA LYS A 211 -17.46 -8.30 13.97
C LYS A 211 -17.12 -6.86 14.29
N SER A 212 -16.66 -6.10 13.30
CA SER A 212 -16.18 -4.73 13.44
C SER A 212 -16.86 -3.79 12.45
N PRO A 213 -17.39 -2.64 12.89
CA PRO A 213 -17.95 -1.63 12.00
C PRO A 213 -16.89 -0.73 11.36
N LYS A 214 -15.61 -0.97 11.67
CA LYS A 214 -14.49 -0.16 11.18
C LYS A 214 -14.26 -0.37 9.69
N GLU A 215 -13.62 0.63 9.05
CA GLU A 215 -13.27 0.56 7.64
C GLU A 215 -12.28 -0.56 7.34
N VAL A 216 -12.40 -1.14 6.16
CA VAL A 216 -11.49 -2.13 5.60
C VAL A 216 -10.82 -1.53 4.38
N CYS A 217 -9.49 -1.43 4.42
CA CYS A 217 -8.72 -0.92 3.31
C CYS A 217 -7.78 -1.96 2.67
N ILE A 218 -7.39 -1.68 1.44
CA ILE A 218 -6.40 -2.42 0.66
C ILE A 218 -5.39 -1.44 0.05
N ALA A 219 -4.17 -1.90 -0.25
CA ALA A 219 -3.14 -1.09 -0.88
C ALA A 219 -2.40 -1.84 -1.99
N PRO A 220 -3.06 -2.14 -3.13
CA PRO A 220 -2.43 -2.77 -4.28
C PRO A 220 -1.45 -1.82 -4.98
N ALA A 221 -0.52 -2.39 -5.75
CA ALA A 221 0.51 -1.65 -6.44
C ALA A 221 0.14 -1.34 -7.90
N LEU A 222 0.44 -0.13 -8.35
CA LEU A 222 0.29 0.30 -9.73
C LEU A 222 1.62 0.18 -10.48
N TRP A 223 1.79 -0.88 -11.28
CA TRP A 223 2.99 -1.08 -12.09
C TRP A 223 2.91 -0.51 -13.51
N ARG A 224 1.72 0.00 -13.89
CA ARG A 224 1.45 0.47 -15.25
C ARG A 224 1.72 -0.61 -16.32
N GLY A 225 1.48 -1.86 -15.95
CA GLY A 225 1.56 -3.01 -16.84
C GLY A 225 0.38 -3.13 -17.80
N MET A 226 -0.74 -2.45 -17.47
CA MET A 226 -1.95 -2.36 -18.30
C MET A 226 -2.14 -0.94 -18.83
N PRO A 227 -2.81 -0.75 -19.99
CA PRO A 227 -3.40 0.54 -20.36
C PRO A 227 -4.32 1.07 -19.27
N ALA A 228 -4.34 2.39 -19.05
CA ALA A 228 -5.07 3.01 -17.94
C ALA A 228 -6.56 2.67 -17.91
N ASP A 229 -7.23 2.70 -19.06
CA ASP A 229 -8.64 2.35 -19.21
C ASP A 229 -8.93 0.88 -18.85
N LEU A 230 -8.11 -0.05 -19.32
CA LEU A 230 -8.22 -1.47 -18.99
C LEU A 230 -7.92 -1.73 -17.50
N CYS A 231 -6.97 -0.98 -16.94
CA CYS A 231 -6.67 -1.05 -15.51
C CYS A 231 -7.88 -0.59 -14.68
N GLY A 232 -8.52 0.52 -15.05
CA GLY A 232 -9.76 0.97 -14.43
C GLY A 232 -10.90 -0.06 -14.54
N GLU A 233 -11.07 -0.70 -15.71
CA GLU A 233 -12.06 -1.78 -15.88
C GLU A 233 -11.75 -2.99 -14.98
N TRP A 234 -10.48 -3.35 -14.84
CA TRP A 234 -10.04 -4.45 -13.99
C TRP A 234 -10.36 -4.17 -12.51
N PHE A 235 -10.00 -3.00 -12.00
CA PHE A 235 -10.38 -2.58 -10.64
C PHE A 235 -11.90 -2.55 -10.46
N GLY A 236 -12.64 -2.08 -11.46
CA GLY A 236 -14.10 -2.09 -11.43
C GLY A 236 -14.70 -3.49 -11.28
N LYS A 237 -14.13 -4.50 -11.96
CA LYS A 237 -14.54 -5.90 -11.82
C LYS A 237 -14.23 -6.47 -10.43
N ILE A 238 -13.12 -6.05 -9.81
CA ILE A 238 -12.79 -6.43 -8.44
C ILE A 238 -13.79 -5.80 -7.47
N PHE A 239 -13.98 -4.48 -7.53
CA PHE A 239 -14.84 -3.76 -6.58
C PHE A 239 -16.31 -4.13 -6.68
N ALA A 240 -16.80 -4.46 -7.88
CA ALA A 240 -18.15 -5.00 -8.04
C ALA A 240 -18.40 -6.32 -7.29
N GLN A 241 -17.33 -7.04 -6.95
CA GLN A 241 -17.38 -8.31 -6.21
C GLN A 241 -16.95 -8.17 -4.74
N THR A 242 -16.50 -6.97 -4.32
CA THR A 242 -15.94 -6.74 -2.98
C THR A 242 -16.62 -5.56 -2.25
N PRO A 243 -17.95 -5.63 -2.03
CA PRO A 243 -18.72 -4.51 -1.44
C PRO A 243 -18.33 -4.16 0.00
N ASP A 244 -17.56 -5.01 0.70
CA ASP A 244 -17.10 -4.77 2.06
C ASP A 244 -15.70 -4.11 2.13
N ILE A 245 -15.09 -3.79 0.99
CA ILE A 245 -13.89 -2.95 0.91
C ILE A 245 -14.32 -1.48 0.86
N ASP A 246 -13.87 -0.68 1.84
CA ASP A 246 -14.25 0.73 1.95
C ASP A 246 -13.25 1.66 1.28
N VAL A 247 -11.93 1.37 1.38
CA VAL A 247 -10.87 2.28 0.96
C VAL A 247 -9.80 1.54 0.15
N LEU A 248 -9.45 2.14 -0.98
CA LEU A 248 -8.28 1.79 -1.77
C LEU A 248 -7.17 2.82 -1.47
N TYR A 249 -5.99 2.39 -1.05
CA TYR A 249 -4.76 3.17 -1.09
C TYR A 249 -3.88 2.65 -2.23
N LEU A 250 -3.97 3.26 -3.40
CA LEU A 250 -3.22 2.82 -4.58
C LEU A 250 -1.74 3.23 -4.46
N GLN A 251 -0.83 2.26 -4.41
CA GLN A 251 0.62 2.54 -4.40
C GLN A 251 1.04 3.13 -5.76
N ASP A 252 1.67 4.30 -5.75
CA ASP A 252 2.06 5.04 -6.96
C ASP A 252 3.33 4.51 -7.65
N ILE A 253 4.04 3.58 -6.99
CA ILE A 253 5.31 2.97 -7.46
C ILE A 253 6.41 4.00 -7.80
N GLY A 254 6.26 5.23 -7.33
CA GLY A 254 7.21 6.31 -7.63
C GLY A 254 8.58 6.16 -6.99
N GLY A 255 8.72 5.30 -5.97
CA GLY A 255 9.99 4.96 -5.36
C GLY A 255 10.75 3.84 -6.09
N ARG A 256 10.03 2.98 -6.81
CA ARG A 256 10.58 1.77 -7.42
C ARG A 256 10.76 1.88 -8.91
N CYS A 257 9.86 2.56 -9.61
CA CYS A 257 9.87 2.71 -11.06
C CYS A 257 10.25 4.12 -11.48
N LEU A 258 10.80 4.24 -12.69
CA LEU A 258 10.90 5.53 -13.36
C LEU A 258 9.51 5.92 -13.85
N VAL A 259 8.93 6.93 -13.23
CA VAL A 259 7.57 7.43 -13.48
C VAL A 259 7.68 8.90 -13.80
N ASP A 260 7.02 9.32 -14.85
CA ASP A 260 6.69 10.73 -15.05
C ASP A 260 5.37 11.00 -14.29
N PHE A 261 5.48 11.68 -13.16
CA PHE A 261 4.35 11.87 -12.26
C PHE A 261 3.25 12.72 -12.89
N ASP A 262 3.60 13.72 -13.70
CA ASP A 262 2.65 14.60 -14.33
C ASP A 262 1.96 13.99 -15.56
N VAL A 263 2.61 13.02 -16.21
CA VAL A 263 2.13 12.42 -17.45
C VAL A 263 1.53 11.03 -17.22
N ASP A 264 2.25 10.18 -16.50
CA ASP A 264 1.83 8.77 -16.32
C ASP A 264 0.69 8.63 -15.31
N LEU A 265 0.90 9.09 -14.08
CA LEU A 265 -0.03 8.81 -12.97
C LEU A 265 -1.44 9.36 -13.16
N PRO A 266 -1.66 10.58 -13.70
CA PRO A 266 -3.00 11.14 -13.82
C PRO A 266 -3.97 10.25 -14.60
N ASN A 267 -3.51 9.55 -15.63
CA ASN A 267 -4.38 8.70 -16.45
C ASN A 267 -4.86 7.47 -15.67
N TRP A 268 -3.94 6.79 -14.97
CA TRP A 268 -4.29 5.63 -14.16
C TRP A 268 -5.13 6.02 -12.95
N PHE A 269 -4.78 7.12 -12.28
CA PHE A 269 -5.57 7.61 -11.14
C PHE A 269 -7.00 7.97 -11.56
N ALA A 270 -7.17 8.63 -12.70
CA ALA A 270 -8.49 8.98 -13.22
C ALA A 270 -9.36 7.74 -13.49
N GLU A 271 -8.82 6.75 -14.20
CA GLU A 271 -9.59 5.57 -14.58
C GLU A 271 -9.89 4.68 -13.36
N ILE A 272 -8.91 4.49 -12.46
CA ILE A 272 -9.14 3.71 -11.24
C ILE A 272 -10.09 4.44 -10.29
N LYS A 273 -9.98 5.78 -10.17
CA LYS A 273 -10.94 6.56 -9.38
C LYS A 273 -12.36 6.41 -9.89
N LYS A 274 -12.60 6.42 -11.20
CA LYS A 274 -13.93 6.15 -11.78
C LYS A 274 -14.48 4.78 -11.33
N ALA A 275 -13.61 3.77 -11.30
CA ALA A 275 -13.99 2.43 -10.83
C ALA A 275 -14.35 2.45 -9.34
N CYS A 276 -13.59 3.17 -8.51
CA CYS A 276 -13.88 3.36 -7.10
C CYS A 276 -15.22 4.06 -6.90
N ASP A 277 -15.42 5.21 -7.54
CA ASP A 277 -16.65 6.01 -7.45
C ASP A 277 -17.90 5.21 -7.85
N ALA A 278 -17.78 4.39 -8.90
CA ALA A 278 -18.88 3.54 -9.38
C ALA A 278 -19.27 2.42 -8.41
N ASN A 279 -18.38 2.02 -7.50
CA ASN A 279 -18.60 0.94 -6.56
C ASN A 279 -18.65 1.39 -5.09
N GLY A 280 -18.62 2.70 -4.82
CA GLY A 280 -18.68 3.25 -3.46
C GLY A 280 -17.41 3.06 -2.64
N VAL A 281 -16.28 2.81 -3.29
CA VAL A 281 -14.95 2.69 -2.65
C VAL A 281 -14.29 4.08 -2.61
N ILE A 282 -13.73 4.44 -1.49
CA ILE A 282 -12.93 5.67 -1.37
C ILE A 282 -11.61 5.47 -2.11
N PHE A 283 -11.32 6.34 -3.08
CA PHE A 283 -10.04 6.36 -3.77
C PHE A 283 -9.01 7.13 -2.93
N GLY A 284 -7.96 6.45 -2.50
CA GLY A 284 -6.78 7.00 -1.86
C GLY A 284 -5.51 6.65 -2.64
N VAL A 285 -4.44 7.34 -2.34
CA VAL A 285 -3.12 7.12 -2.95
C VAL A 285 -2.09 6.88 -1.85
N ASP A 286 -1.27 5.84 -2.02
CA ASP A 286 -0.10 5.57 -1.20
C ASP A 286 1.17 6.00 -1.95
N ILE A 287 1.77 7.08 -1.46
CA ILE A 287 2.95 7.71 -2.08
C ILE A 287 4.22 7.13 -1.49
N GLU A 288 5.07 6.57 -2.34
CA GLU A 288 6.36 6.04 -1.93
C GLU A 288 7.38 7.17 -1.70
N SER A 289 7.76 7.43 -0.44
CA SER A 289 8.78 8.44 -0.05
C SER A 289 10.22 7.92 -0.10
N PHE A 290 10.41 6.71 -0.60
CA PHE A 290 11.72 6.10 -0.80
C PHE A 290 12.09 6.07 -2.29
N LYS A 291 13.36 5.74 -2.54
CA LYS A 291 13.90 5.42 -3.86
C LYS A 291 14.68 4.12 -3.78
N GLU A 292 14.33 3.13 -4.58
CA GLU A 292 15.11 1.91 -4.69
C GLU A 292 16.38 2.15 -5.50
N CYS A 293 17.51 1.74 -4.94
CA CYS A 293 18.81 1.72 -5.61
C CYS A 293 19.27 0.28 -5.78
N TRP A 294 19.53 -0.13 -7.02
CA TRP A 294 19.76 -1.54 -7.37
C TRP A 294 21.24 -1.94 -7.46
N CYS A 295 22.20 -1.09 -7.10
CA CYS A 295 23.62 -1.39 -7.21
C CYS A 295 24.38 -1.17 -5.90
N PRO A 296 25.17 -2.15 -5.41
CA PRO A 296 25.24 -3.58 -5.83
C PRO A 296 24.15 -4.45 -5.20
N LYS A 297 23.37 -3.90 -4.29
CA LYS A 297 22.22 -4.55 -3.61
C LYS A 297 21.05 -3.60 -3.61
N ILE A 298 19.85 -4.15 -3.59
CA ILE A 298 18.63 -3.36 -3.40
C ILE A 298 18.73 -2.63 -2.07
N THR A 299 18.69 -1.31 -2.11
CA THR A 299 18.65 -0.46 -0.94
C THR A 299 17.57 0.59 -1.13
N MET A 300 16.81 0.85 -0.08
CA MET A 300 15.86 1.97 -0.05
C MET A 300 16.55 3.20 0.52
N ARG A 301 16.42 4.33 -0.15
CA ARG A 301 16.92 5.63 0.29
C ARG A 301 15.75 6.61 0.32
N THR A 302 15.82 7.57 1.20
CA THR A 302 14.92 8.73 1.18
C THR A 302 15.08 9.48 -0.15
N LYS A 303 13.98 9.81 -0.81
CA LYS A 303 14.00 10.65 -2.00
C LYS A 303 14.13 12.14 -1.64
N PRO A 304 14.50 13.03 -2.59
CA PRO A 304 14.42 14.48 -2.40
C PRO A 304 12.98 14.94 -2.16
N TRP A 305 12.79 15.97 -1.33
CA TRP A 305 11.48 16.58 -1.11
C TRP A 305 10.79 17.00 -2.41
N SER A 306 11.53 17.58 -3.36
CA SER A 306 10.97 18.02 -4.64
C SER A 306 10.27 16.91 -5.43
N GLU A 307 10.78 15.68 -5.40
CA GLU A 307 10.14 14.53 -6.03
C GLU A 307 8.87 14.10 -5.26
N LEU A 308 8.94 14.12 -3.94
CA LEU A 308 7.80 13.77 -3.09
C LEU A 308 6.68 14.82 -3.20
N GLU A 309 7.03 16.10 -3.29
CA GLU A 309 6.08 17.19 -3.48
C GLU A 309 5.33 17.05 -4.80
N GLU A 310 6.02 16.69 -5.88
CA GLU A 310 5.41 16.45 -7.18
C GLU A 310 4.38 15.30 -7.13
N GLN A 311 4.74 14.16 -6.54
CA GLN A 311 3.81 13.04 -6.32
C GLN A 311 2.60 13.46 -5.49
N LEU A 312 2.83 14.18 -4.37
CA LEU A 312 1.79 14.67 -3.49
C LEU A 312 0.81 15.60 -4.22
N ARG A 313 1.34 16.49 -5.05
CA ARG A 313 0.52 17.40 -5.87
C ARG A 313 -0.34 16.64 -6.85
N VAL A 314 0.23 15.67 -7.56
CA VAL A 314 -0.52 14.84 -8.51
C VAL A 314 -1.60 14.02 -7.81
N ALA A 315 -1.29 13.37 -6.68
CA ALA A 315 -2.30 12.64 -5.90
C ALA A 315 -3.44 13.54 -5.43
N GLY A 316 -3.10 14.75 -4.95
CA GLY A 316 -4.07 15.74 -4.45
C GLY A 316 -5.05 16.29 -5.49
N MET A 317 -4.84 16.02 -6.77
CA MET A 317 -5.83 16.33 -7.82
C MET A 317 -7.02 15.37 -7.82
N PHE A 318 -6.83 14.19 -7.25
CA PHE A 318 -7.80 13.11 -7.30
C PHE A 318 -8.44 12.80 -5.94
N THR A 319 -7.73 13.06 -4.85
CA THR A 319 -8.17 12.66 -3.50
C THR A 319 -7.51 13.46 -2.39
N ASP A 320 -8.19 13.54 -1.24
CA ASP A 320 -7.63 14.00 0.04
C ASP A 320 -7.15 12.82 0.91
N HIS A 321 -7.44 11.58 0.52
CA HIS A 321 -6.99 10.37 1.19
C HIS A 321 -5.61 9.97 0.68
N ILE A 322 -4.57 10.65 1.17
CA ILE A 322 -3.19 10.44 0.73
C ILE A 322 -2.37 9.92 1.91
N THR A 323 -1.81 8.74 1.75
CA THR A 323 -0.88 8.16 2.71
C THR A 323 0.55 8.18 2.17
N ASN A 324 1.50 7.96 3.05
CA ASN A 324 2.92 7.92 2.71
C ASN A 324 3.54 6.58 3.09
N PHE A 325 4.24 5.95 2.17
CA PHE A 325 5.05 4.79 2.46
C PHE A 325 6.55 5.15 2.42
N SER A 326 7.20 5.22 3.54
CA SER A 326 6.79 4.91 4.90
C SER A 326 7.47 5.82 5.90
N TRP A 327 7.07 5.76 7.18
CA TRP A 327 7.73 6.51 8.25
C TRP A 327 9.25 6.30 8.31
N ALA A 328 9.74 5.14 7.89
CA ALA A 328 11.18 4.86 7.87
C ALA A 328 11.97 5.86 6.99
N THR A 329 11.39 6.32 5.90
CA THR A 329 11.98 7.27 4.94
C THR A 329 11.37 8.66 5.01
N PHE A 330 10.38 8.86 5.90
CA PHE A 330 9.69 10.12 6.14
C PHE A 330 9.60 10.38 7.66
N LYS A 331 10.70 10.75 8.28
CA LYS A 331 10.81 11.03 9.72
C LYS A 331 11.78 12.19 9.96
N PRO A 332 11.77 12.80 11.15
CA PRO A 332 12.65 13.92 11.48
C PRO A 332 14.10 13.68 11.06
N GLY A 333 14.69 14.67 10.41
CA GLY A 333 16.06 14.62 9.87
C GLY A 333 16.19 14.07 8.44
N THR A 334 15.09 13.61 7.82
CA THR A 334 15.08 13.29 6.38
C THR A 334 14.67 14.50 5.56
N ASP A 335 15.18 14.62 4.32
CA ASP A 335 14.83 15.73 3.43
C ASP A 335 13.33 15.79 3.12
N THR A 336 12.70 14.62 2.98
CA THR A 336 11.25 14.48 2.77
C THR A 336 10.44 15.05 3.94
N TYR A 337 10.81 14.73 5.18
CA TYR A 337 10.10 15.21 6.36
C TYR A 337 10.30 16.72 6.54
N GLU A 338 11.55 17.20 6.50
CA GLU A 338 11.85 18.61 6.68
C GLU A 338 11.27 19.48 5.55
N GLY A 339 11.26 18.95 4.33
CA GLY A 339 10.63 19.61 3.18
C GLY A 339 9.11 19.69 3.34
N TYR A 340 8.47 18.59 3.71
CA TYR A 340 7.02 18.55 3.96
C TYR A 340 6.61 19.47 5.12
N LYS A 341 7.41 19.52 6.19
CA LYS A 341 7.16 20.43 7.32
C LYS A 341 7.15 21.90 6.86
N ARG A 342 8.13 22.32 6.06
CA ARG A 342 8.13 23.67 5.46
C ARG A 342 6.92 23.91 4.57
N TYR A 343 6.59 22.94 3.74
CA TYR A 343 5.45 23.02 2.83
C TYR A 343 4.11 23.24 3.56
N ILE A 344 3.82 22.51 4.62
CA ILE A 344 2.57 22.68 5.39
C ILE A 344 2.55 23.97 6.22
N GLU A 345 3.72 24.50 6.59
CA GLU A 345 3.89 25.80 7.25
C GLU A 345 3.84 26.99 6.29
N GLY A 346 3.77 26.76 4.97
CA GLY A 346 3.76 27.79 3.93
C GLY A 346 5.09 28.52 3.75
N LYS A 347 6.20 27.82 3.98
CA LYS A 347 7.57 28.36 3.92
C LYS A 347 8.35 27.86 2.72
#